data_dc27cde2d101418a9f877777598aba96
#
_entry.id   dc27cde2d101418a9f877777598aba96
#
_cell.length_a   1.000
_cell.length_b   1.000
_cell.length_c   1.000
_cell.angle_alpha   90.00
_cell.angle_beta   90.00
_cell.angle_gamma   90.00
#
_symmetry.space_group_name_H-M   'P 1'
#
loop_
_entity.id
_entity.type
_entity.pdbx_description
1 polymer ?
#
loop_
_entity_poly.entity_id
_entity_poly.type
_entity_poly.pdbx_seq_one_letter_code
_entity_poly.pdbx_strand_id
1 'polypeptide(L)'
;MTKRGQFRTITVAILMALPLMASKADAAQCGSTAAGFEGWKRQFADEARGKGVSASTLAALMAANYATATIAADRNQGSMHLSLDQFLARRGGSAIVARGRALKQSNAALFASIQQRFGVPPGPLLAIWGMETGFGRSRGNQNTLSAVATLAYDCRRTAYFTEQLYAALTLIDRGVLSAGTRGSMHGEIGHTQFLPRNILAYGAGSLDTAGGALSSTANFLKGHGWRAGAGYQPGEANFAAIEAWNAAAVYQRAIAIIGRQIDGG
;
A
#
# COMPACT_ATOMS: atom_id res chain seq x y z
N MET A 1 28.51 38.89 -82.02
CA MET A 1 27.27 38.49 -81.28
C MET A 1 27.71 37.66 -80.05
N THR A 2 27.81 38.31 -78.93
CA THR A 2 28.36 37.74 -77.66
C THR A 2 27.21 37.41 -76.73
N LYS A 3 26.97 36.09 -76.40
CA LYS A 3 26.02 35.66 -75.44
C LYS A 3 26.61 35.67 -74.02
N ARG A 4 26.11 36.54 -73.14
CA ARG A 4 26.39 36.54 -71.70
C ARG A 4 25.62 35.45 -71.00
N GLY A 5 26.33 34.49 -70.38
CA GLY A 5 25.77 33.53 -69.51
C GLY A 5 25.58 34.14 -68.10
N GLN A 6 24.37 34.03 -67.55
CA GLN A 6 24.05 34.40 -66.16
C GLN A 6 24.33 33.21 -65.25
N PHE A 7 25.22 33.32 -64.32
CA PHE A 7 25.39 32.36 -63.20
C PHE A 7 24.42 32.71 -62.12
N ARG A 8 23.52 31.77 -61.81
CA ARG A 8 22.64 31.83 -60.65
C ARG A 8 23.36 31.17 -59.47
N THR A 9 23.65 31.95 -58.44
CA THR A 9 24.21 31.50 -57.17
C THR A 9 23.06 30.89 -56.35
N ILE A 10 23.11 29.58 -56.04
CA ILE A 10 22.20 28.91 -55.15
C ILE A 10 22.78 28.97 -53.74
N THR A 11 22.16 29.76 -52.87
CA THR A 11 22.50 29.82 -51.44
C THR A 11 21.80 28.65 -50.74
N VAL A 12 22.57 27.65 -50.30
CA VAL A 12 22.09 26.55 -49.49
C VAL A 12 22.10 26.99 -48.02
N ALA A 13 20.94 27.20 -47.46
CA ALA A 13 20.77 27.43 -46.02
C ALA A 13 20.87 26.08 -45.26
N ILE A 14 21.97 25.89 -44.56
CA ILE A 14 22.15 24.74 -43.67
C ILE A 14 21.42 25.05 -42.36
N LEU A 15 20.24 24.41 -42.14
CA LEU A 15 19.58 24.38 -40.85
C LEU A 15 20.38 23.47 -39.93
N MET A 16 21.11 24.06 -38.98
CA MET A 16 21.69 23.31 -37.85
C MET A 16 20.57 22.92 -36.89
N ALA A 17 20.14 21.66 -36.93
CA ALA A 17 19.31 21.06 -35.90
C ALA A 17 20.15 20.84 -34.63
N LEU A 18 19.96 21.67 -33.61
CA LEU A 18 20.50 21.37 -32.27
C LEU A 18 19.85 20.08 -31.74
N PRO A 19 20.62 19.08 -31.31
CA PRO A 19 20.04 17.93 -30.60
C PRO A 19 19.51 18.42 -29.26
N LEU A 20 18.20 18.25 -29.01
CA LEU A 20 17.62 18.33 -27.68
C LEU A 20 18.23 17.19 -26.85
N MET A 21 19.23 17.52 -26.04
CA MET A 21 19.72 16.63 -25.00
C MET A 21 18.61 16.51 -23.94
N ALA A 22 17.79 15.47 -24.05
CA ALA A 22 16.92 15.05 -22.97
C ALA A 22 17.82 14.64 -21.80
N SER A 23 17.94 15.52 -20.80
CA SER A 23 18.58 15.19 -19.53
C SER A 23 17.80 13.99 -18.95
N LYS A 24 18.46 12.85 -18.82
CA LYS A 24 17.93 11.76 -17.98
C LYS A 24 17.81 12.35 -16.59
N ALA A 25 16.58 12.51 -16.09
CA ALA A 25 16.38 12.85 -14.70
C ALA A 25 16.99 11.71 -13.87
N ASP A 26 18.07 11.99 -13.16
CA ASP A 26 18.61 11.04 -12.18
C ASP A 26 17.55 10.76 -11.15
N ALA A 27 17.36 9.48 -10.81
CA ALA A 27 16.41 9.07 -9.79
C ALA A 27 16.70 9.82 -8.48
N ALA A 28 15.65 10.27 -7.78
CA ALA A 28 15.79 11.02 -6.55
C ALA A 28 16.60 10.23 -5.52
N GLN A 29 17.72 10.80 -5.07
CA GLN A 29 18.66 10.11 -4.18
C GLN A 29 18.09 9.99 -2.77
N CYS A 30 18.04 8.75 -2.26
CA CYS A 30 17.61 8.47 -0.90
C CYS A 30 18.53 9.12 0.15
N GLY A 31 18.04 9.27 1.38
CA GLY A 31 18.79 9.79 2.52
C GLY A 31 18.41 9.11 3.83
N SER A 32 19.09 9.46 4.90
CA SER A 32 18.90 8.86 6.23
C SER A 32 18.48 9.85 7.31
N THR A 33 18.39 11.15 6.97
CA THR A 33 18.05 12.23 7.91
C THR A 33 17.03 13.20 7.31
N ALA A 34 16.33 13.95 8.14
CA ALA A 34 15.35 14.94 7.69
C ALA A 34 15.93 16.04 6.79
N ALA A 35 17.23 16.34 6.89
CA ALA A 35 17.85 17.47 6.18
C ALA A 35 17.76 17.38 4.66
N GLY A 36 17.84 16.18 4.08
CA GLY A 36 17.74 15.96 2.63
C GLY A 36 16.33 15.82 2.09
N PHE A 37 15.32 15.68 2.95
CA PHE A 37 13.96 15.30 2.54
C PHE A 37 13.30 16.30 1.60
N GLU A 38 13.45 17.61 1.84
CA GLU A 38 12.87 18.65 1.00
C GLU A 38 13.53 18.68 -0.41
N GLY A 39 14.84 18.45 -0.47
CA GLY A 39 15.56 18.33 -1.75
C GLY A 39 15.10 17.11 -2.53
N TRP A 40 14.99 15.99 -1.88
CA TRP A 40 14.49 14.74 -2.44
C TRP A 40 13.04 14.87 -2.95
N LYS A 41 12.14 15.50 -2.19
CA LYS A 41 10.76 15.71 -2.64
C LYS A 41 10.69 16.48 -3.96
N ARG A 42 11.53 17.50 -4.16
CA ARG A 42 11.58 18.25 -5.43
C ARG A 42 12.01 17.36 -6.58
N GLN A 43 13.08 16.58 -6.41
CA GLN A 43 13.56 15.64 -7.44
C GLN A 43 12.51 14.59 -7.76
N PHE A 44 11.90 14.01 -6.73
CA PHE A 44 10.83 13.01 -6.88
C PHE A 44 9.57 13.60 -7.57
N ALA A 45 9.21 14.84 -7.24
CA ALA A 45 8.06 15.51 -7.85
C ALA A 45 8.30 15.78 -9.35
N ASP A 46 9.54 16.11 -9.75
CA ASP A 46 9.90 16.29 -11.17
C ASP A 46 9.82 14.96 -11.93
N GLU A 47 10.32 13.88 -11.33
CA GLU A 47 10.19 12.53 -11.88
C GLU A 47 8.71 12.11 -11.99
N ALA A 48 7.91 12.30 -10.94
CA ALA A 48 6.51 11.95 -10.89
C ALA A 48 5.66 12.76 -11.88
N ARG A 49 6.00 14.03 -12.12
CA ARG A 49 5.40 14.85 -13.16
C ARG A 49 5.63 14.24 -14.54
N GLY A 50 6.85 13.78 -14.83
CA GLY A 50 7.19 13.07 -16.06
C GLY A 50 6.40 11.76 -16.25
N LYS A 51 5.91 11.18 -15.17
CA LYS A 51 5.04 9.98 -15.17
C LYS A 51 3.53 10.31 -15.15
N GLY A 52 3.15 11.57 -15.27
CA GLY A 52 1.76 12.00 -15.43
C GLY A 52 1.00 12.26 -14.11
N VAL A 53 1.68 12.36 -12.97
CA VAL A 53 1.04 12.77 -11.70
C VAL A 53 0.61 14.24 -11.79
N SER A 54 -0.62 14.54 -11.37
CA SER A 54 -1.21 15.88 -11.49
C SER A 54 -0.51 16.92 -10.62
N ALA A 55 -0.60 18.20 -11.02
CA ALA A 55 -0.01 19.31 -10.28
C ALA A 55 -0.59 19.44 -8.85
N SER A 56 -1.89 19.17 -8.66
CA SER A 56 -2.54 19.20 -7.34
C SER A 56 -2.00 18.11 -6.41
N THR A 57 -1.78 16.91 -6.94
CA THR A 57 -1.22 15.79 -6.17
C THR A 57 0.27 16.01 -5.86
N LEU A 58 1.03 16.59 -6.78
CA LEU A 58 2.41 17.00 -6.52
C LEU A 58 2.48 18.11 -5.45
N ALA A 59 1.54 19.05 -5.43
CA ALA A 59 1.43 20.03 -4.35
C ALA A 59 1.18 19.37 -2.98
N ALA A 60 0.32 18.32 -2.94
CA ALA A 60 0.11 17.53 -1.73
C ALA A 60 1.38 16.82 -1.27
N LEU A 61 2.16 16.24 -2.20
CA LEU A 61 3.47 15.65 -1.89
C LEU A 61 4.44 16.71 -1.33
N MET A 62 4.50 17.89 -1.94
CA MET A 62 5.37 18.97 -1.45
C MET A 62 4.98 19.46 -0.05
N ALA A 63 3.71 19.37 0.33
CA ALA A 63 3.21 19.68 1.67
C ALA A 63 3.45 18.55 2.70
N ALA A 64 3.87 17.36 2.27
CA ALA A 64 4.16 16.25 3.17
C ALA A 64 5.41 16.53 4.01
N ASN A 65 5.36 16.17 5.31
CA ASN A 65 6.44 16.38 6.26
C ASN A 65 7.27 15.11 6.45
N TYR A 66 8.55 15.28 6.78
CA TYR A 66 9.38 14.15 7.24
C TYR A 66 8.82 13.59 8.56
N ALA A 67 8.38 12.34 8.53
CA ALA A 67 7.69 11.69 9.65
C ALA A 67 8.69 10.97 10.57
N THR A 68 9.28 11.69 11.54
CA THR A 68 10.27 11.14 12.49
C THR A 68 9.72 9.94 13.28
N ALA A 69 8.44 9.99 13.68
CA ALA A 69 7.78 8.88 14.37
C ALA A 69 7.68 7.63 13.49
N THR A 70 7.49 7.80 12.17
CA THR A 70 7.53 6.71 11.18
C THR A 70 8.90 6.02 11.17
N ILE A 71 9.98 6.81 11.10
CA ILE A 71 11.35 6.27 11.13
C ILE A 71 11.63 5.54 12.44
N ALA A 72 11.21 6.11 13.56
CA ALA A 72 11.38 5.46 14.87
C ALA A 72 10.64 4.12 14.93
N ALA A 73 9.39 4.08 14.48
CA ALA A 73 8.59 2.85 14.42
C ALA A 73 9.20 1.80 13.48
N ASP A 74 9.68 2.23 12.31
CA ASP A 74 10.26 1.33 11.31
C ASP A 74 11.60 0.72 11.76
N ARG A 75 12.41 1.47 12.50
CA ARG A 75 13.68 0.97 13.04
C ARG A 75 13.51 0.12 14.31
N ASN A 76 12.42 0.32 15.05
CA ASN A 76 12.08 -0.44 16.26
C ASN A 76 11.23 -1.69 15.99
N GLN A 77 11.08 -2.12 14.75
CA GLN A 77 10.49 -3.41 14.42
C GLN A 77 11.45 -4.52 14.88
N GLY A 78 11.45 -4.80 16.18
CA GLY A 78 12.13 -5.96 16.73
C GLY A 78 11.55 -7.23 16.12
N SER A 79 12.42 -8.12 15.63
CA SER A 79 12.02 -9.46 15.21
C SER A 79 11.21 -10.11 16.33
N MET A 80 9.95 -10.41 16.08
CA MET A 80 9.11 -11.10 17.06
C MET A 80 9.51 -12.57 17.10
N HIS A 81 10.45 -12.89 17.96
CA HIS A 81 10.85 -14.27 18.30
C HIS A 81 9.88 -14.90 19.33
N LEU A 82 8.58 -14.56 19.23
CA LEU A 82 7.57 -15.13 20.11
C LEU A 82 7.14 -16.51 19.61
N SER A 83 6.92 -17.45 20.54
CA SER A 83 6.17 -18.66 20.22
C SER A 83 4.74 -18.27 19.81
N LEU A 84 4.03 -19.18 19.14
CA LEU A 84 2.65 -18.92 18.71
C LEU A 84 1.74 -18.62 19.89
N ASP A 85 1.86 -19.36 21.00
CA ASP A 85 1.05 -19.15 22.21
C ASP A 85 1.34 -17.79 22.84
N GLN A 86 2.61 -17.39 22.94
CA GLN A 86 2.99 -16.07 23.43
C GLN A 86 2.45 -14.95 22.52
N PHE A 87 2.50 -15.16 21.21
CA PHE A 87 1.96 -14.21 20.24
C PHE A 87 0.44 -14.06 20.38
N LEU A 88 -0.29 -15.17 20.45
CA LEU A 88 -1.74 -15.18 20.63
C LEU A 88 -2.15 -14.54 21.96
N ALA A 89 -1.45 -14.86 23.04
CA ALA A 89 -1.68 -14.24 24.35
C ALA A 89 -1.45 -12.71 24.32
N ARG A 90 -0.34 -12.28 23.73
CA ARG A 90 0.00 -10.84 23.61
C ARG A 90 -0.97 -10.08 22.73
N ARG A 91 -1.50 -10.72 21.66
CA ARG A 91 -2.48 -10.12 20.75
C ARG A 91 -3.92 -10.22 21.25
N GLY A 92 -4.17 -10.90 22.37
CA GLY A 92 -5.52 -11.12 22.89
C GLY A 92 -6.34 -12.06 22.00
N GLY A 93 -5.76 -13.14 21.52
CA GLY A 93 -6.36 -14.07 20.56
C GLY A 93 -7.75 -14.56 20.97
N SER A 94 -7.95 -14.95 22.25
CA SER A 94 -9.26 -15.36 22.77
C SER A 94 -10.32 -14.25 22.70
N ALA A 95 -9.94 -13.02 23.01
CA ALA A 95 -10.84 -11.86 22.90
C ALA A 95 -11.19 -11.56 21.44
N ILE A 96 -10.22 -11.73 20.50
CA ILE A 96 -10.47 -11.61 19.06
C ILE A 96 -11.46 -12.68 18.60
N VAL A 97 -11.32 -13.94 19.04
CA VAL A 97 -12.26 -15.02 18.71
C VAL A 97 -13.67 -14.70 19.23
N ALA A 98 -13.79 -14.34 20.51
CA ALA A 98 -15.09 -14.04 21.12
C ALA A 98 -15.79 -12.88 20.39
N ARG A 99 -15.07 -11.77 20.16
CA ARG A 99 -15.61 -10.62 19.43
C ARG A 99 -15.89 -10.94 17.96
N GLY A 100 -15.02 -11.71 17.31
CA GLY A 100 -15.20 -12.16 15.94
C GLY A 100 -16.46 -12.99 15.75
N ARG A 101 -16.73 -13.94 16.63
CA ARG A 101 -17.99 -14.73 16.63
C ARG A 101 -19.23 -13.85 16.75
N ALA A 102 -19.21 -12.88 17.65
CA ALA A 102 -20.32 -11.94 17.82
C ALA A 102 -20.53 -11.08 16.56
N LEU A 103 -19.43 -10.57 15.95
CA LEU A 103 -19.50 -9.80 14.71
C LEU A 103 -19.95 -10.64 13.52
N LYS A 104 -19.54 -11.91 13.43
CA LYS A 104 -20.00 -12.85 12.40
C LYS A 104 -21.52 -12.99 12.44
N GLN A 105 -22.09 -13.14 13.65
CA GLN A 105 -23.54 -13.28 13.83
C GLN A 105 -24.28 -11.96 13.53
N SER A 106 -23.83 -10.85 14.12
CA SER A 106 -24.52 -9.56 13.96
C SER A 106 -24.42 -8.96 12.54
N ASN A 107 -23.46 -9.42 11.72
CA ASN A 107 -23.25 -8.97 10.35
C ASN A 107 -23.35 -10.13 9.34
N ALA A 108 -24.20 -11.11 9.61
CA ALA A 108 -24.30 -12.34 8.81
C ALA A 108 -24.56 -12.06 7.32
N ALA A 109 -25.41 -11.10 6.99
CA ALA A 109 -25.69 -10.72 5.60
C ALA A 109 -24.45 -10.15 4.87
N LEU A 110 -23.65 -9.32 5.55
CA LEU A 110 -22.39 -8.79 4.98
C LEU A 110 -21.42 -9.94 4.68
N PHE A 111 -21.19 -10.85 5.63
CA PHE A 111 -20.28 -11.96 5.43
C PHE A 111 -20.77 -12.95 4.37
N ALA A 112 -22.08 -13.21 4.29
CA ALA A 112 -22.66 -14.02 3.21
C ALA A 112 -22.39 -13.39 1.83
N SER A 113 -22.58 -12.09 1.69
CA SER A 113 -22.29 -11.35 0.46
C SER A 113 -20.80 -11.42 0.08
N ILE A 114 -19.90 -11.22 1.05
CA ILE A 114 -18.45 -11.30 0.81
C ILE A 114 -18.06 -12.73 0.40
N GLN A 115 -18.56 -13.74 1.11
CA GLN A 115 -18.26 -15.14 0.82
C GLN A 115 -18.79 -15.55 -0.56
N GLN A 116 -20.00 -15.12 -0.93
CA GLN A 116 -20.55 -15.36 -2.26
C GLN A 116 -19.68 -14.73 -3.37
N ARG A 117 -19.20 -13.50 -3.16
CA ARG A 117 -18.44 -12.76 -4.17
C ARG A 117 -16.99 -13.22 -4.30
N PHE A 118 -16.34 -13.52 -3.20
CA PHE A 118 -14.90 -13.75 -3.16
C PHE A 118 -14.51 -15.19 -2.76
N GLY A 119 -15.45 -15.98 -2.23
CA GLY A 119 -15.21 -17.35 -1.76
C GLY A 119 -14.53 -17.44 -0.40
N VAL A 120 -14.31 -16.31 0.29
CA VAL A 120 -13.58 -16.25 1.56
C VAL A 120 -14.57 -16.28 2.73
N PRO A 121 -14.48 -17.25 3.67
CA PRO A 121 -15.36 -17.32 4.83
C PRO A 121 -15.06 -16.19 5.83
N PRO A 122 -15.95 -15.94 6.81
CA PRO A 122 -15.78 -14.87 7.80
C PRO A 122 -14.53 -14.98 8.66
N GLY A 123 -14.12 -16.19 9.02
CA GLY A 123 -13.05 -16.43 10.00
C GLY A 123 -11.74 -15.72 9.70
N PRO A 124 -11.06 -15.98 8.58
CA PRO A 124 -9.81 -15.30 8.25
C PRO A 124 -9.95 -13.78 8.14
N LEU A 125 -11.08 -13.27 7.63
CA LEU A 125 -11.35 -11.84 7.54
C LEU A 125 -11.44 -11.18 8.91
N LEU A 126 -12.16 -11.82 9.84
CA LEU A 126 -12.33 -11.35 11.21
C LEU A 126 -11.04 -11.50 12.03
N ALA A 127 -10.26 -12.56 11.79
CA ALA A 127 -8.95 -12.72 12.40
C ALA A 127 -8.00 -11.59 12.00
N ILE A 128 -7.90 -11.28 10.70
CA ILE A 128 -7.13 -10.16 10.17
C ILE A 128 -7.61 -8.85 10.78
N TRP A 129 -8.90 -8.54 10.69
CA TRP A 129 -9.46 -7.29 11.22
C TRP A 129 -9.23 -7.12 12.72
N GLY A 130 -9.37 -8.20 13.49
CA GLY A 130 -9.09 -8.20 14.93
C GLY A 130 -7.62 -7.92 15.25
N MET A 131 -6.71 -8.57 14.52
CA MET A 131 -5.26 -8.41 14.75
C MET A 131 -4.71 -7.08 14.25
N GLU A 132 -5.21 -6.54 13.15
CA GLU A 132 -4.71 -5.29 12.57
C GLU A 132 -5.13 -4.08 13.42
N THR A 133 -6.40 -3.96 13.72
CA THR A 133 -6.95 -2.73 14.30
C THR A 133 -7.86 -2.94 15.51
N GLY A 134 -7.96 -4.15 16.05
CA GLY A 134 -8.93 -4.45 17.10
C GLY A 134 -10.36 -4.15 16.64
N PHE A 135 -10.70 -4.58 15.43
CA PHE A 135 -11.98 -4.32 14.79
C PHE A 135 -12.26 -2.84 14.54
N GLY A 136 -11.24 -2.13 14.03
CA GLY A 136 -11.33 -0.74 13.62
C GLY A 136 -11.13 0.30 14.73
N ARG A 137 -10.80 -0.12 15.97
CA ARG A 137 -10.58 0.79 17.09
C ARG A 137 -9.25 1.56 17.03
N SER A 138 -8.23 0.97 16.42
CA SER A 138 -6.86 1.52 16.33
C SER A 138 -6.38 1.52 14.89
N ARG A 139 -6.85 2.48 14.09
CA ARG A 139 -6.49 2.60 12.67
C ARG A 139 -5.25 3.44 12.41
N GLY A 140 -4.66 4.02 13.47
CA GLY A 140 -3.55 4.95 13.36
C GLY A 140 -4.01 6.40 13.13
N ASN A 141 -3.07 7.35 13.32
CA ASN A 141 -3.33 8.78 13.14
C ASN A 141 -2.17 9.50 12.44
N GLN A 142 -1.21 8.76 11.87
CA GLN A 142 -0.12 9.31 11.08
C GLN A 142 -0.66 9.75 9.70
N ASN A 143 -0.20 10.90 9.19
CA ASN A 143 -0.51 11.27 7.80
C ASN A 143 0.14 10.24 6.86
N THR A 144 -0.67 9.56 6.06
CA THR A 144 -0.23 8.47 5.18
C THR A 144 0.78 8.92 4.14
N LEU A 145 0.53 10.06 3.48
CA LEU A 145 1.44 10.56 2.44
C LEU A 145 2.80 10.93 3.04
N SER A 146 2.84 11.56 4.21
CA SER A 146 4.07 11.88 4.94
C SER A 146 4.82 10.61 5.36
N ALA A 147 4.12 9.60 5.88
CA ALA A 147 4.72 8.33 6.26
C ALA A 147 5.36 7.60 5.08
N VAL A 148 4.58 7.43 4.00
CA VAL A 148 5.02 6.71 2.79
C VAL A 148 6.15 7.47 2.09
N ALA A 149 6.07 8.81 1.96
CA ALA A 149 7.13 9.62 1.38
C ALA A 149 8.42 9.55 2.21
N THR A 150 8.32 9.57 3.54
CA THR A 150 9.48 9.43 4.43
C THR A 150 10.16 8.08 4.25
N LEU A 151 9.40 6.99 4.15
CA LEU A 151 9.94 5.65 3.93
C LEU A 151 10.48 5.43 2.52
N ALA A 152 9.90 6.11 1.51
CA ALA A 152 10.44 6.13 0.16
C ALA A 152 11.78 6.87 0.08
N TYR A 153 11.94 7.91 0.89
CA TYR A 153 13.18 8.63 1.03
C TYR A 153 14.23 7.87 1.83
N ASP A 154 13.88 7.11 2.87
CA ASP A 154 14.83 6.35 3.70
C ASP A 154 15.51 5.25 2.87
N CYS A 155 16.86 5.31 2.75
CA CYS A 155 17.65 4.40 1.93
C CYS A 155 17.43 2.91 2.24
N ARG A 156 16.98 2.59 3.44
CA ARG A 156 16.82 1.20 3.90
C ARG A 156 15.71 0.45 3.14
N ARG A 157 14.66 1.16 2.71
CA ARG A 157 13.47 0.55 2.10
C ARG A 157 12.98 1.32 0.86
N THR A 158 13.83 2.16 0.26
CA THR A 158 13.50 3.08 -0.83
C THR A 158 12.74 2.37 -1.96
N ALA A 159 13.26 1.29 -2.51
CA ALA A 159 12.65 0.62 -3.67
C ALA A 159 11.19 0.22 -3.38
N TYR A 160 10.94 -0.43 -2.25
CA TYR A 160 9.61 -0.87 -1.87
C TYR A 160 8.64 0.30 -1.64
N PHE A 161 9.08 1.34 -0.90
CA PHE A 161 8.21 2.47 -0.57
C PHE A 161 8.07 3.49 -1.71
N THR A 162 8.99 3.53 -2.67
CA THR A 162 8.80 4.28 -3.93
C THR A 162 7.56 3.79 -4.68
N GLU A 163 7.36 2.47 -4.78
CA GLU A 163 6.15 1.90 -5.38
C GLU A 163 4.88 2.23 -4.58
N GLN A 164 4.96 2.22 -3.25
CA GLN A 164 3.84 2.64 -2.40
C GLN A 164 3.53 4.12 -2.57
N LEU A 165 4.54 4.98 -2.74
CA LEU A 165 4.36 6.41 -2.94
C LEU A 165 3.69 6.70 -4.29
N TYR A 166 4.12 6.09 -5.39
CA TYR A 166 3.44 6.22 -6.68
C TYR A 166 1.99 5.74 -6.60
N ALA A 167 1.74 4.65 -5.90
CA ALA A 167 0.38 4.17 -5.67
C ALA A 167 -0.46 5.18 -4.85
N ALA A 168 0.11 5.78 -3.79
CA ALA A 168 -0.56 6.80 -3.00
C ALA A 168 -0.91 8.04 -3.83
N LEU A 169 0.03 8.53 -4.65
CA LEU A 169 -0.21 9.67 -5.54
C LEU A 169 -1.30 9.34 -6.58
N THR A 170 -1.27 8.16 -7.18
CA THR A 170 -2.32 7.70 -8.10
C THR A 170 -3.70 7.64 -7.42
N LEU A 171 -3.77 7.17 -6.18
CA LEU A 171 -5.03 7.10 -5.42
C LEU A 171 -5.55 8.49 -5.07
N ILE A 172 -4.66 9.46 -4.80
CA ILE A 172 -5.03 10.87 -4.58
C ILE A 172 -5.54 11.48 -5.88
N ASP A 173 -4.87 11.28 -7.02
CA ASP A 173 -5.32 11.74 -8.33
C ASP A 173 -6.73 11.21 -8.70
N ARG A 174 -7.04 9.97 -8.28
CA ARG A 174 -8.35 9.34 -8.49
C ARG A 174 -9.40 9.73 -7.45
N GLY A 175 -9.07 10.54 -6.46
CA GLY A 175 -9.97 10.90 -5.37
C GLY A 175 -10.33 9.75 -4.41
N VAL A 176 -9.60 8.63 -4.46
CA VAL A 176 -9.78 7.50 -3.53
C VAL A 176 -9.17 7.80 -2.17
N LEU A 177 -8.02 8.49 -2.17
CA LEU A 177 -7.38 9.04 -0.98
C LEU A 177 -7.33 10.56 -1.07
N SER A 178 -7.06 11.21 0.03
CA SER A 178 -6.79 12.65 0.11
C SER A 178 -5.40 12.90 0.70
N ALA A 179 -4.87 14.11 0.51
CA ALA A 179 -3.64 14.56 1.18
C ALA A 179 -3.72 14.46 2.71
N GLY A 180 -4.94 14.54 3.27
CA GLY A 180 -5.21 14.43 4.71
C GLY A 180 -5.44 13.00 5.21
N THR A 181 -5.41 11.99 4.35
CA THR A 181 -5.65 10.59 4.75
C THR A 181 -4.68 10.16 5.85
N ARG A 182 -5.22 9.51 6.88
CA ARG A 182 -4.47 9.03 8.05
C ARG A 182 -4.47 7.51 8.14
N GLY A 183 -3.40 6.98 8.73
CA GLY A 183 -3.21 5.55 8.89
C GLY A 183 -2.17 5.21 9.96
N SER A 184 -1.56 4.03 9.85
CA SER A 184 -0.49 3.59 10.74
C SER A 184 0.78 4.42 10.60
N MET A 185 1.76 4.16 11.46
CA MET A 185 3.09 4.77 11.37
C MET A 185 3.83 4.43 10.07
N HIS A 186 3.43 3.37 9.36
CA HIS A 186 4.00 2.98 8.06
C HIS A 186 3.14 3.39 6.87
N GLY A 187 2.04 4.13 7.12
CA GLY A 187 1.14 4.63 6.09
C GLY A 187 0.08 3.64 5.62
N GLU A 188 -0.16 2.57 6.38
CA GLU A 188 -1.24 1.62 6.14
C GLU A 188 -2.59 2.21 6.52
N ILE A 189 -3.63 1.91 5.77
CA ILE A 189 -4.91 2.64 5.78
C ILE A 189 -6.07 1.74 6.19
N GLY A 190 -6.98 2.29 6.99
CA GLY A 190 -8.30 1.75 7.25
C GLY A 190 -8.37 0.58 8.22
N HIS A 191 -9.50 -0.11 8.20
CA HIS A 191 -9.82 -1.17 9.15
C HIS A 191 -8.90 -2.38 9.09
N THR A 192 -8.35 -2.70 7.93
CA THR A 192 -7.48 -3.86 7.70
C THR A 192 -6.07 -3.48 7.23
N GLN A 193 -5.68 -2.21 7.41
CA GLN A 193 -4.31 -1.72 7.27
C GLN A 193 -3.67 -2.01 5.90
N PHE A 194 -4.36 -1.57 4.82
CA PHE A 194 -3.84 -1.69 3.46
C PHE A 194 -2.78 -0.64 3.15
N LEU A 195 -1.68 -1.07 2.58
CA LEU A 195 -0.75 -0.16 1.91
C LEU A 195 -1.32 0.33 0.57
N PRO A 196 -0.92 1.52 0.08
CA PRO A 196 -1.49 2.14 -1.13
C PRO A 196 -1.51 1.23 -2.36
N ARG A 197 -0.46 0.46 -2.60
CA ARG A 197 -0.37 -0.47 -3.73
C ARG A 197 -1.44 -1.57 -3.65
N ASN A 198 -1.70 -2.08 -2.46
CA ASN A 198 -2.77 -3.06 -2.25
C ASN A 198 -4.16 -2.47 -2.44
N ILE A 199 -4.35 -1.17 -2.13
CA ILE A 199 -5.61 -0.47 -2.42
C ILE A 199 -5.84 -0.38 -3.93
N LEU A 200 -4.82 -0.04 -4.72
CA LEU A 200 -4.91 0.00 -6.19
C LEU A 200 -5.26 -1.36 -6.78
N ALA A 201 -4.65 -2.43 -6.26
CA ALA A 201 -4.79 -3.78 -6.82
C ALA A 201 -6.07 -4.48 -6.35
N TYR A 202 -6.47 -4.29 -5.11
CA TYR A 202 -7.50 -5.12 -4.46
C TYR A 202 -8.62 -4.33 -3.79
N GLY A 203 -8.62 -2.99 -3.85
CA GLY A 203 -9.67 -2.17 -3.26
C GLY A 203 -11.05 -2.54 -3.79
N ALA A 204 -11.99 -2.83 -2.89
CA ALA A 204 -13.36 -3.23 -3.21
C ALA A 204 -14.39 -2.44 -2.39
N GLY A 205 -14.05 -1.19 -2.06
CA GLY A 205 -14.86 -0.25 -1.29
C GLY A 205 -14.00 0.61 -0.38
N SER A 206 -14.62 1.54 0.35
CA SER A 206 -13.92 2.41 1.29
C SER A 206 -13.33 1.61 2.44
N LEU A 207 -12.03 1.78 2.68
CA LEU A 207 -11.31 1.17 3.80
C LEU A 207 -11.68 1.78 5.17
N ASP A 208 -12.39 2.91 5.17
CA ASP A 208 -12.92 3.55 6.38
C ASP A 208 -14.22 2.91 6.88
N THR A 209 -14.81 2.02 6.09
CA THR A 209 -15.95 1.19 6.47
C THR A 209 -15.53 -0.27 6.66
N ALA A 210 -16.12 -0.94 7.63
CA ALA A 210 -15.87 -2.37 7.85
C ALA A 210 -16.17 -3.21 6.60
N GLY A 211 -17.31 -2.95 5.94
CA GLY A 211 -17.72 -3.68 4.75
C GLY A 211 -16.75 -3.53 3.57
N GLY A 212 -16.29 -2.30 3.29
CA GLY A 212 -15.33 -2.02 2.22
C GLY A 212 -13.96 -2.63 2.52
N ALA A 213 -13.47 -2.50 3.75
CA ALA A 213 -12.18 -3.07 4.17
C ALA A 213 -12.19 -4.61 4.12
N LEU A 214 -13.23 -5.26 4.65
CA LEU A 214 -13.36 -6.71 4.62
C LEU A 214 -13.53 -7.26 3.19
N SER A 215 -14.28 -6.55 2.33
CA SER A 215 -14.39 -6.88 0.91
C SER A 215 -13.03 -6.77 0.19
N SER A 216 -12.27 -5.72 0.49
CA SER A 216 -10.91 -5.53 -0.05
C SER A 216 -9.96 -6.63 0.42
N THR A 217 -10.04 -7.01 1.70
CA THR A 217 -9.25 -8.13 2.26
C THR A 217 -9.61 -9.46 1.59
N ALA A 218 -10.90 -9.73 1.39
CA ALA A 218 -11.35 -10.92 0.67
C ALA A 218 -10.87 -10.92 -0.79
N ASN A 219 -10.91 -9.76 -1.46
CA ASN A 219 -10.39 -9.61 -2.83
C ASN A 219 -8.87 -9.83 -2.89
N PHE A 220 -8.12 -9.34 -1.90
CA PHE A 220 -6.69 -9.62 -1.77
C PHE A 220 -6.41 -11.12 -1.66
N LEU A 221 -7.09 -11.82 -0.75
CA LEU A 221 -6.91 -13.26 -0.57
C LEU A 221 -7.27 -14.02 -1.84
N LYS A 222 -8.38 -13.66 -2.51
CA LYS A 222 -8.76 -14.23 -3.81
C LYS A 222 -7.71 -14.00 -4.88
N GLY A 223 -7.16 -12.80 -4.98
CA GLY A 223 -6.09 -12.44 -5.91
C GLY A 223 -4.79 -13.22 -5.67
N HIS A 224 -4.59 -13.73 -4.45
CA HIS A 224 -3.46 -14.58 -4.06
C HIS A 224 -3.82 -16.08 -4.04
N GLY A 225 -4.83 -16.49 -4.80
CA GLY A 225 -5.11 -17.90 -5.07
C GLY A 225 -6.08 -18.56 -4.09
N TRP A 226 -6.86 -17.80 -3.30
CA TRP A 226 -7.89 -18.35 -2.44
C TRP A 226 -8.92 -19.14 -3.24
N ARG A 227 -9.18 -20.38 -2.82
CA ARG A 227 -10.16 -21.31 -3.42
C ARG A 227 -11.35 -21.46 -2.49
N ALA A 228 -12.56 -21.17 -2.99
CA ALA A 228 -13.78 -21.33 -2.22
C ALA A 228 -13.95 -22.78 -1.73
N GLY A 229 -14.30 -22.96 -0.44
CA GLY A 229 -14.53 -24.28 0.16
C GLY A 229 -13.28 -25.07 0.54
N ALA A 230 -12.08 -24.64 0.14
CA ALA A 230 -10.84 -25.30 0.56
C ALA A 230 -10.40 -24.82 1.96
N GLY A 231 -9.64 -25.67 2.67
CA GLY A 231 -9.09 -25.36 3.98
C GLY A 231 -7.99 -24.29 3.92
N TYR A 232 -7.74 -23.63 5.07
CA TYR A 232 -6.76 -22.55 5.19
C TYR A 232 -5.82 -22.70 6.40
N GLN A 233 -5.73 -23.91 6.97
CA GLN A 233 -4.71 -24.20 7.99
C GLN A 233 -3.34 -24.44 7.33
N PRO A 234 -2.23 -24.40 8.11
CA PRO A 234 -0.91 -24.77 7.58
C PRO A 234 -0.92 -26.09 6.83
N GLY A 235 -0.43 -26.09 5.58
CA GLY A 235 -0.45 -27.23 4.69
C GLY A 235 -1.72 -27.38 3.84
N GLU A 236 -2.77 -26.58 4.08
CA GLU A 236 -3.98 -26.58 3.25
C GLU A 236 -3.91 -25.54 2.11
N ALA A 237 -4.76 -25.71 1.10
CA ALA A 237 -4.66 -25.01 -0.18
C ALA A 237 -4.71 -23.47 -0.08
N ASN A 238 -5.43 -22.92 0.90
CA ASN A 238 -5.59 -21.48 1.06
C ASN A 238 -4.57 -20.85 2.01
N PHE A 239 -3.69 -21.64 2.63
CA PHE A 239 -2.70 -21.08 3.55
C PHE A 239 -1.72 -20.15 2.83
N ALA A 240 -1.36 -20.44 1.58
CA ALA A 240 -0.52 -19.57 0.75
C ALA A 240 -1.09 -18.14 0.56
N ALA A 241 -2.41 -18.00 0.48
CA ALA A 241 -3.04 -16.68 0.41
C ALA A 241 -2.91 -15.90 1.75
N ILE A 242 -2.89 -16.62 2.88
CA ILE A 242 -2.62 -16.02 4.21
C ILE A 242 -1.13 -15.63 4.32
N GLU A 243 -0.22 -16.43 3.79
CA GLU A 243 1.22 -16.10 3.73
C GLU A 243 1.47 -14.83 2.93
N ALA A 244 0.73 -14.60 1.84
CA ALA A 244 0.80 -13.36 1.07
C ALA A 244 0.32 -12.13 1.86
N TRP A 245 -0.56 -12.29 2.86
CA TRP A 245 -1.03 -11.19 3.69
C TRP A 245 0.07 -10.64 4.61
N ASN A 246 0.85 -11.50 5.23
CA ASN A 246 1.90 -11.10 6.16
C ASN A 246 3.09 -12.07 6.10
N ALA A 247 4.30 -11.53 6.04
CA ALA A 247 5.52 -12.34 5.90
C ALA A 247 5.92 -13.11 7.20
N ALA A 248 5.39 -12.74 8.37
CA ALA A 248 5.76 -13.38 9.64
C ALA A 248 4.99 -14.68 9.86
N ALA A 249 5.67 -15.82 9.90
CA ALA A 249 5.07 -17.15 10.05
C ALA A 249 4.15 -17.26 11.28
N VAL A 250 4.51 -16.62 12.41
CA VAL A 250 3.69 -16.62 13.62
C VAL A 250 2.37 -15.88 13.39
N TYR A 251 2.38 -14.81 12.59
CA TYR A 251 1.20 -14.03 12.25
C TYR A 251 0.25 -14.82 11.33
N GLN A 252 0.80 -15.49 10.33
CA GLN A 252 0.07 -16.37 9.40
C GLN A 252 -0.67 -17.48 10.13
N ARG A 253 0.03 -18.19 11.04
CA ARG A 253 -0.55 -19.23 11.88
C ARG A 253 -1.63 -18.69 12.82
N ALA A 254 -1.43 -17.49 13.36
CA ALA A 254 -2.43 -16.84 14.21
C ALA A 254 -3.72 -16.51 13.43
N ILE A 255 -3.62 -15.99 12.18
CA ILE A 255 -4.79 -15.80 11.30
C ILE A 255 -5.56 -17.13 11.14
N ALA A 256 -4.85 -18.18 10.78
CA ALA A 256 -5.43 -19.48 10.50
C ALA A 256 -6.17 -20.04 11.75
N ILE A 257 -5.52 -20.04 12.92
CA ILE A 257 -6.10 -20.58 14.16
C ILE A 257 -7.30 -19.75 14.64
N ILE A 258 -7.14 -18.42 14.73
CA ILE A 258 -8.21 -17.50 15.15
C ILE A 258 -9.39 -17.61 14.18
N GLY A 259 -9.11 -17.62 12.86
CA GLY A 259 -10.12 -17.76 11.83
C GLY A 259 -10.92 -19.05 11.96
N ARG A 260 -10.24 -20.18 12.11
CA ARG A 260 -10.88 -21.49 12.32
C ARG A 260 -11.80 -21.49 13.55
N GLN A 261 -11.33 -20.96 14.67
CA GLN A 261 -12.13 -20.87 15.88
C GLN A 261 -13.36 -19.97 15.70
N ILE A 262 -13.26 -18.89 14.91
CA ILE A 262 -14.42 -18.03 14.59
C ILE A 262 -15.40 -18.75 13.67
N ASP A 263 -14.93 -19.56 12.73
CA ASP A 263 -15.78 -20.32 11.80
C ASP A 263 -16.50 -21.49 12.46
N GLY A 264 -16.03 -21.96 13.61
CA GLY A 264 -16.69 -23.01 14.39
C GLY A 264 -16.02 -24.37 14.32
N GLY A 265 -14.74 -24.39 13.88
CA GLY A 265 -13.89 -25.58 13.82
C GLY A 265 -12.92 -25.71 14.98
#